data_d4585657d9ee7a6bb255d9d09a004924
#
_entry.id   d4585657d9ee7a6bb255d9d09a004924
#
_cell.length_a   1.000
_cell.length_b   1.000
_cell.length_c   1.000
_cell.angle_alpha   90.00
_cell.angle_beta   90.00
_cell.angle_gamma   90.00
#
_symmetry.space_group_name_H-M   'P 1'
#
loop_
_entity.id
_entity.type
_entity.pdbx_description
1 polymer ?
#
loop_
_entity_poly.entity_id
_entity_poly.type
_entity_poly.pdbx_seq_one_letter_code
_entity_poly.pdbx_strand_id
1 'polypeptide(L)'
;MLKSLLILSSLFLAVGLTVFAWFAFTFFKAWNGDGYTAVDKAVSDQYYTKENQLYFVSMGNFFSLGAKKIEGADISSFQVLTKEYARDLQHLYFNGKVVDSVDLESFRILSRVYAKDKNSVYILGKSEPRADLQTFEVFGDALVPLQFVILS
;
A
#
# COMPACT_ATOMS: atom_id res chain seq x y z
N MET A 1 -9.18 -40.62 -43.45
CA MET A 1 -8.48 -40.65 -42.16
C MET A 1 -7.54 -39.46 -41.95
N LEU A 2 -6.55 -39.20 -42.76
CA LEU A 2 -5.59 -38.12 -42.55
C LEU A 2 -6.23 -36.73 -42.44
N LYS A 3 -7.17 -36.38 -43.33
CA LYS A 3 -7.91 -35.09 -43.31
C LYS A 3 -8.71 -34.89 -42.00
N SER A 4 -9.37 -35.96 -41.51
CA SER A 4 -10.13 -35.90 -40.27
C SER A 4 -9.20 -35.69 -39.02
N LEU A 5 -8.01 -36.29 -39.06
CA LEU A 5 -7.02 -36.14 -38.02
C LEU A 5 -6.45 -34.70 -37.98
N LEU A 6 -6.21 -34.13 -39.16
CA LEU A 6 -5.75 -32.73 -39.27
C LEU A 6 -6.81 -31.71 -38.79
N ILE A 7 -8.08 -31.95 -39.09
CA ILE A 7 -9.18 -31.11 -38.61
C ILE A 7 -9.31 -31.22 -37.08
N LEU A 8 -9.22 -32.43 -36.50
CA LEU A 8 -9.28 -32.62 -35.07
C LEU A 8 -8.09 -31.91 -34.38
N SER A 9 -6.88 -32.06 -34.87
CA SER A 9 -5.70 -31.41 -34.32
C SER A 9 -5.75 -29.89 -34.36
N SER A 10 -6.27 -29.32 -35.47
CA SER A 10 -6.46 -27.88 -35.59
C SER A 10 -7.54 -27.36 -34.63
N LEU A 11 -8.60 -28.12 -34.41
CA LEU A 11 -9.64 -27.78 -33.44
C LEU A 11 -9.09 -27.77 -32.00
N PHE A 12 -8.31 -28.78 -31.60
CA PHE A 12 -7.65 -28.84 -30.31
C PHE A 12 -6.66 -27.68 -30.11
N LEU A 13 -5.90 -27.35 -31.14
CA LEU A 13 -4.98 -26.21 -31.09
C LEU A 13 -5.74 -24.88 -30.91
N ALA A 14 -6.82 -24.67 -31.65
CA ALA A 14 -7.65 -23.47 -31.53
C ALA A 14 -8.28 -23.33 -30.15
N VAL A 15 -8.84 -24.43 -29.58
CA VAL A 15 -9.38 -24.45 -28.22
C VAL A 15 -8.28 -24.17 -27.18
N GLY A 16 -7.11 -24.79 -27.33
CA GLY A 16 -5.96 -24.55 -26.45
C GLY A 16 -5.51 -23.09 -26.45
N LEU A 17 -5.42 -22.47 -27.62
CA LEU A 17 -5.06 -21.05 -27.76
C LEU A 17 -6.11 -20.12 -27.14
N THR A 18 -7.40 -20.40 -27.32
CA THR A 18 -8.46 -19.58 -26.71
C THR A 18 -8.47 -19.69 -25.18
N VAL A 19 -8.30 -20.88 -24.63
CA VAL A 19 -8.19 -21.10 -23.19
C VAL A 19 -6.94 -20.39 -22.63
N PHE A 20 -5.81 -20.49 -23.32
CA PHE A 20 -4.58 -19.80 -22.92
C PHE A 20 -4.73 -18.27 -22.96
N ALA A 21 -5.32 -17.73 -24.03
CA ALA A 21 -5.57 -16.30 -24.16
C ALA A 21 -6.52 -15.79 -23.04
N TRP A 22 -7.57 -16.53 -22.74
CA TRP A 22 -8.48 -16.20 -21.63
C TRP A 22 -7.75 -16.23 -20.27
N PHE A 23 -6.94 -17.27 -20.03
CA PHE A 23 -6.13 -17.37 -18.82
C PHE A 23 -5.13 -16.21 -18.69
N ALA A 24 -4.39 -15.93 -19.76
CA ALA A 24 -3.45 -14.82 -19.81
C ALA A 24 -4.15 -13.46 -19.54
N PHE A 25 -5.31 -13.24 -20.13
CA PHE A 25 -6.10 -12.03 -19.92
C PHE A 25 -6.58 -11.89 -18.48
N THR A 26 -7.13 -12.96 -17.88
CA THR A 26 -7.57 -12.94 -16.47
C THR A 26 -6.41 -12.77 -15.50
N PHE A 27 -5.28 -13.41 -15.79
CA PHE A 27 -4.04 -13.25 -15.03
C PHE A 27 -3.52 -11.81 -15.07
N PHE A 28 -3.49 -11.19 -16.26
CA PHE A 28 -3.05 -9.80 -16.43
C PHE A 28 -3.97 -8.81 -15.70
N LYS A 29 -5.27 -9.04 -15.72
CA LYS A 29 -6.23 -8.24 -14.94
C LYS A 29 -5.98 -8.33 -13.45
N ALA A 30 -5.81 -9.55 -12.93
CA ALA A 30 -5.49 -9.77 -11.51
C ALA A 30 -4.15 -9.15 -11.11
N TRP A 31 -3.17 -9.23 -12.00
CA TRP A 31 -1.84 -8.65 -11.79
C TRP A 31 -1.88 -7.11 -11.68
N ASN A 32 -2.65 -6.47 -12.52
CA ASN A 32 -2.74 -5.01 -12.59
C ASN A 32 -3.81 -4.40 -11.66
N GLY A 33 -4.50 -5.22 -10.83
CA GLY A 33 -5.53 -4.72 -9.92
C GLY A 33 -6.75 -4.18 -10.65
N ASP A 34 -7.42 -5.01 -11.44
CA ASP A 34 -8.61 -4.63 -12.21
C ASP A 34 -9.70 -3.99 -11.34
N GLY A 35 -10.17 -2.82 -11.77
CA GLY A 35 -11.18 -2.04 -11.07
C GLY A 35 -10.66 -1.21 -9.88
N TYR A 36 -9.35 -1.25 -9.59
CA TYR A 36 -8.73 -0.37 -8.60
C TYR A 36 -8.19 0.90 -9.26
N THR A 37 -8.44 2.04 -8.65
CA THR A 37 -7.92 3.34 -9.06
C THR A 37 -7.02 3.89 -7.96
N ALA A 38 -5.79 4.28 -8.29
CA ALA A 38 -4.89 4.89 -7.32
C ALA A 38 -5.48 6.22 -6.81
N VAL A 39 -5.44 6.44 -5.50
CA VAL A 39 -5.90 7.69 -4.87
C VAL A 39 -5.03 8.85 -5.33
N ASP A 40 -3.72 8.70 -5.22
CA ASP A 40 -2.72 9.63 -5.74
C ASP A 40 -1.49 8.85 -6.20
N LYS A 41 -1.43 8.54 -7.48
CA LYS A 41 -0.34 7.76 -8.07
C LYS A 41 1.00 8.50 -8.06
N ALA A 42 0.99 9.82 -8.00
CA ALA A 42 2.22 10.60 -7.96
C ALA A 42 2.93 10.48 -6.59
N VAL A 43 2.16 10.26 -5.52
CA VAL A 43 2.68 10.13 -4.16
C VAL A 43 2.86 8.68 -3.76
N SER A 44 1.90 7.80 -4.09
CA SER A 44 1.92 6.40 -3.66
C SER A 44 1.28 5.45 -4.66
N ASP A 45 1.90 4.30 -4.82
CA ASP A 45 1.41 3.13 -5.54
C ASP A 45 0.76 2.09 -4.61
N GLN A 46 0.35 2.49 -3.40
CA GLN A 46 -0.16 1.58 -2.37
C GLN A 46 -1.60 1.86 -1.93
N TYR A 47 -2.11 3.09 -2.15
CA TYR A 47 -3.47 3.46 -1.76
C TYR A 47 -4.39 3.55 -2.98
N TYR A 48 -5.48 2.81 -2.94
CA TYR A 48 -6.42 2.67 -4.05
C TYR A 48 -7.86 2.81 -3.60
N THR A 49 -8.72 3.18 -4.55
CA THR A 49 -10.17 3.13 -4.40
C THR A 49 -10.77 2.08 -5.31
N LYS A 50 -11.83 1.42 -4.85
CA LYS A 50 -12.71 0.55 -5.64
C LYS A 50 -14.08 0.54 -5.01
N GLU A 51 -15.13 0.72 -5.83
CA GLU A 51 -16.53 0.67 -5.38
C GLU A 51 -16.79 1.58 -4.16
N ASN A 52 -16.26 2.81 -4.20
CA ASN A 52 -16.35 3.79 -3.12
C ASN A 52 -15.79 3.32 -1.76
N GLN A 53 -14.75 2.48 -1.80
CA GLN A 53 -14.02 2.00 -0.62
C GLN A 53 -12.52 2.20 -0.83
N LEU A 54 -11.78 2.33 0.28
CA LEU A 54 -10.34 2.51 0.30
C LEU A 54 -9.63 1.19 0.56
N TYR A 55 -8.52 1.00 -0.13
CA TYR A 55 -7.69 -0.20 -0.06
C TYR A 55 -6.22 0.15 0.02
N PHE A 56 -5.50 -0.67 0.75
CA PHE A 56 -4.04 -0.67 0.78
C PHE A 56 -3.52 -1.91 0.06
N VAL A 57 -2.59 -1.69 -0.87
CA VAL A 57 -1.90 -2.75 -1.62
C VAL A 57 -0.43 -2.66 -1.34
N SER A 58 0.09 -3.57 -0.53
CA SER A 58 1.50 -3.54 -0.15
C SER A 58 2.41 -3.61 -1.38
N MET A 59 3.34 -2.65 -1.49
CA MET A 59 4.27 -2.52 -2.63
C MET A 59 3.60 -2.48 -4.01
N GLY A 60 2.32 -2.07 -4.10
CA GLY A 60 1.57 -2.10 -5.36
C GLY A 60 1.32 -3.51 -5.93
N ASN A 61 1.55 -4.55 -5.14
CA ASN A 61 1.47 -5.93 -5.59
C ASN A 61 0.10 -6.55 -5.33
N PHE A 62 -0.82 -6.39 -6.28
CA PHE A 62 -2.15 -6.98 -6.23
C PHE A 62 -2.15 -8.50 -6.30
N PHE A 63 -1.22 -9.08 -7.06
CA PHE A 63 -1.20 -10.51 -7.35
C PHE A 63 -0.85 -11.37 -6.13
N SER A 64 0.28 -11.06 -5.47
CA SER A 64 0.76 -11.88 -4.34
C SER A 64 0.22 -11.41 -2.98
N LEU A 65 0.02 -10.10 -2.80
CA LEU A 65 -0.30 -9.50 -1.50
C LEU A 65 -1.76 -9.05 -1.39
N GLY A 66 -2.43 -8.95 -2.54
CA GLY A 66 -3.83 -8.55 -2.62
C GLY A 66 -4.09 -7.13 -2.14
N ALA A 67 -5.34 -6.69 -2.25
CA ALA A 67 -5.83 -5.44 -1.73
C ALA A 67 -6.49 -5.67 -0.36
N LYS A 68 -6.07 -4.91 0.65
CA LYS A 68 -6.66 -4.94 1.99
C LYS A 68 -7.52 -3.71 2.18
N LYS A 69 -8.78 -3.90 2.49
CA LYS A 69 -9.69 -2.80 2.78
C LYS A 69 -9.22 -2.01 4.00
N ILE A 70 -9.29 -0.69 3.92
CA ILE A 70 -9.03 0.22 5.05
C ILE A 70 -10.38 0.48 5.71
N GLU A 71 -10.63 -0.20 6.81
CA GLU A 71 -11.92 -0.10 7.51
C GLU A 71 -12.06 1.25 8.21
N GLY A 72 -13.26 1.84 8.16
CA GLY A 72 -13.60 3.08 8.84
C GLY A 72 -13.00 4.35 8.25
N ALA A 73 -12.28 4.27 7.14
CA ALA A 73 -11.70 5.44 6.50
C ALA A 73 -12.76 6.28 5.78
N ASP A 74 -12.70 7.60 5.95
CA ASP A 74 -13.54 8.54 5.22
C ASP A 74 -12.91 8.87 3.86
N ILE A 75 -13.48 8.31 2.81
CA ILE A 75 -12.99 8.48 1.44
C ILE A 75 -13.06 9.95 0.97
N SER A 76 -14.02 10.72 1.48
CA SER A 76 -14.25 12.10 1.05
C SER A 76 -13.13 13.06 1.48
N SER A 77 -12.47 12.74 2.58
CA SER A 77 -11.38 13.53 3.16
C SER A 77 -10.02 12.84 3.10
N PHE A 78 -9.96 11.65 2.48
CA PHE A 78 -8.74 10.85 2.46
C PHE A 78 -7.64 11.49 1.62
N GLN A 79 -6.48 11.64 2.21
CA GLN A 79 -5.27 12.20 1.59
C GLN A 79 -4.09 11.26 1.76
N VAL A 80 -3.38 11.00 0.68
CA VAL A 80 -2.09 10.30 0.70
C VAL A 80 -0.99 11.32 0.96
N LEU A 81 -0.21 11.11 2.01
CA LEU A 81 0.85 12.04 2.45
C LEU A 81 2.22 11.60 1.95
N THR A 82 2.49 10.31 2.01
CA THR A 82 3.71 9.66 1.49
C THR A 82 3.36 8.28 0.93
N LYS A 83 4.37 7.54 0.51
CA LYS A 83 4.17 6.17 0.06
C LYS A 83 3.45 5.31 1.12
N GLU A 84 3.79 5.50 2.38
CA GLU A 84 3.31 4.69 3.51
C GLU A 84 2.22 5.37 4.33
N TYR A 85 2.27 6.73 4.44
CA TYR A 85 1.35 7.49 5.27
C TYR A 85 0.18 8.07 4.47
N ALA A 86 -1.01 7.97 5.04
CA ALA A 86 -2.21 8.66 4.59
C ALA A 86 -3.01 9.14 5.81
N ARG A 87 -3.96 10.03 5.60
CA ARG A 87 -4.87 10.50 6.65
C ARG A 87 -6.27 10.76 6.09
N ASP A 88 -7.25 10.78 6.96
CA ASP A 88 -8.53 11.46 6.77
C ASP A 88 -8.71 12.55 7.83
N LEU A 89 -9.93 13.04 8.04
CA LEU A 89 -10.19 14.06 9.07
C LEU A 89 -10.04 13.53 10.51
N GLN A 90 -10.12 12.23 10.72
CA GLN A 90 -10.18 11.61 12.05
C GLN A 90 -8.98 10.72 12.36
N HIS A 91 -8.35 10.15 11.34
CA HIS A 91 -7.33 9.12 11.52
C HIS A 91 -6.09 9.37 10.67
N LEU A 92 -4.96 8.97 11.20
CA LEU A 92 -3.72 8.75 10.47
C LEU A 92 -3.59 7.26 10.15
N TYR A 93 -3.08 6.96 8.96
CA TYR A 93 -2.83 5.60 8.51
C TYR A 93 -1.36 5.42 8.17
N PHE A 94 -0.82 4.29 8.56
CA PHE A 94 0.50 3.80 8.12
C PHE A 94 0.34 2.41 7.50
N ASN A 95 0.69 2.27 6.23
CA ASN A 95 0.50 1.02 5.48
C ASN A 95 -0.94 0.49 5.58
N GLY A 96 -1.92 1.40 5.45
CA GLY A 96 -3.35 1.09 5.49
C GLY A 96 -3.91 0.72 6.86
N LYS A 97 -3.14 0.86 7.93
CA LYS A 97 -3.58 0.63 9.32
C LYS A 97 -3.67 1.94 10.07
N VAL A 98 -4.69 2.08 10.90
CA VAL A 98 -4.82 3.23 11.79
C VAL A 98 -3.62 3.30 12.73
N VAL A 99 -3.08 4.51 12.90
CA VAL A 99 -2.07 4.84 13.90
C VAL A 99 -2.78 5.33 15.15
N ASP A 100 -2.64 4.59 16.22
CA ASP A 100 -3.33 4.89 17.48
C ASP A 100 -2.76 6.13 18.18
N SER A 101 -3.64 6.87 18.86
CA SER A 101 -3.28 7.95 19.80
C SER A 101 -2.45 9.09 19.17
N VAL A 102 -2.61 9.35 17.86
CA VAL A 102 -1.92 10.43 17.17
C VAL A 102 -2.66 11.76 17.32
N ASP A 103 -1.93 12.83 17.55
CA ASP A 103 -2.42 14.19 17.43
C ASP A 103 -2.22 14.68 15.99
N LEU A 104 -3.29 14.64 15.20
CA LEU A 104 -3.26 14.95 13.77
C LEU A 104 -2.84 16.39 13.46
N GLU A 105 -3.13 17.34 14.37
CA GLU A 105 -2.86 18.76 14.19
C GLU A 105 -1.35 19.05 14.24
N SER A 106 -0.66 18.42 15.18
CA SER A 106 0.79 18.60 15.34
C SER A 106 1.64 17.55 14.63
N PHE A 107 1.02 16.57 13.97
CA PHE A 107 1.73 15.47 13.31
C PHE A 107 2.66 15.97 12.21
N ARG A 108 3.89 15.45 12.20
CA ARG A 108 4.94 15.74 11.21
C ARG A 108 5.64 14.46 10.80
N ILE A 109 5.76 14.24 9.51
CA ILE A 109 6.59 13.17 8.94
C ILE A 109 8.02 13.70 8.86
N LEU A 110 8.96 13.00 9.46
CA LEU A 110 10.39 13.35 9.50
C LEU A 110 11.19 12.57 8.45
N SER A 111 10.80 11.32 8.18
CA SER A 111 11.36 10.46 7.12
C SER A 111 10.38 9.34 6.77
N ARG A 112 10.78 8.42 5.87
CA ARG A 112 9.95 7.23 5.59
C ARG A 112 9.66 6.37 6.83
N VAL A 113 10.54 6.41 7.81
CA VAL A 113 10.49 5.54 9.00
C VAL A 113 9.96 6.29 10.20
N TYR A 114 10.30 7.58 10.32
CA TYR A 114 10.08 8.38 11.52
C TYR A 114 9.04 9.48 11.30
N ALA A 115 8.18 9.62 12.28
CA ALA A 115 7.26 10.75 12.40
C ALA A 115 7.16 11.16 13.87
N LYS A 116 6.62 12.34 14.14
CA LYS A 116 6.31 12.78 15.50
C LYS A 116 5.07 13.66 15.53
N ASP A 117 4.43 13.71 16.66
CA ASP A 117 3.47 14.74 17.05
C ASP A 117 3.92 15.39 18.35
N LYS A 118 3.06 16.17 18.99
CA LYS A 118 3.38 16.81 20.30
C LYS A 118 3.50 15.83 21.46
N ASN A 119 3.00 14.59 21.31
CA ASN A 119 2.89 13.61 22.39
C ASN A 119 3.86 12.42 22.24
N SER A 120 4.24 12.09 20.98
CA SER A 120 4.97 10.85 20.70
C SER A 120 5.87 10.96 19.46
N VAL A 121 6.91 10.16 19.47
CA VAL A 121 7.66 9.77 18.26
C VAL A 121 7.08 8.46 17.73
N TYR A 122 6.99 8.33 16.43
CA TYR A 122 6.49 7.14 15.77
C TYR A 122 7.59 6.53 14.89
N ILE A 123 7.77 5.22 15.00
CA ILE A 123 8.67 4.43 14.18
C ILE A 123 7.82 3.43 13.40
N LEU A 124 7.82 3.52 12.07
CA LEU A 124 6.99 2.69 11.19
C LEU A 124 5.51 2.67 11.62
N GLY A 125 4.97 3.84 11.95
CA GLY A 125 3.58 4.02 12.37
C GLY A 125 3.25 3.54 13.78
N LYS A 126 4.24 3.17 14.59
CA LYS A 126 4.04 2.77 15.99
C LYS A 126 4.65 3.79 16.93
N SER A 127 3.93 4.16 17.98
CA SER A 127 4.45 5.05 19.03
C SER A 127 5.65 4.40 19.73
N GLU A 128 6.72 5.19 19.93
CA GLU A 128 7.94 4.81 20.66
C GLU A 128 8.02 5.60 21.98
N PRO A 129 7.54 5.02 23.11
CA PRO A 129 7.46 5.73 24.37
C PRO A 129 8.82 6.10 24.99
N ARG A 130 9.91 5.50 24.49
CA ARG A 130 11.28 5.74 25.00
C ARG A 130 11.98 6.90 24.30
N ALA A 131 11.40 7.41 23.21
CA ALA A 131 11.99 8.52 22.49
C ALA A 131 11.77 9.83 23.25
N ASP A 132 12.84 10.59 23.41
CA ASP A 132 12.74 11.94 23.95
C ASP A 132 12.27 12.90 22.84
N LEU A 133 11.06 13.41 22.99
CA LEU A 133 10.43 14.32 22.02
C LEU A 133 11.21 15.63 21.80
N GLN A 134 11.94 16.12 22.83
CA GLN A 134 12.63 17.39 22.75
C GLN A 134 13.93 17.30 21.97
N THR A 135 14.62 16.18 22.08
CA THR A 135 15.93 15.96 21.47
C THR A 135 15.89 15.05 20.23
N PHE A 136 14.70 14.50 19.90
CA PHE A 136 14.57 13.58 18.77
C PHE A 136 14.77 14.29 17.46
N GLU A 137 15.87 13.96 16.77
CA GLU A 137 16.21 14.43 15.44
C GLU A 137 16.52 13.25 14.50
N VAL A 138 16.20 13.41 13.21
CA VAL A 138 16.52 12.42 12.18
C VAL A 138 17.65 12.96 11.32
N PHE A 139 18.78 12.28 11.33
CA PHE A 139 19.94 12.62 10.52
C PHE A 139 19.93 11.81 9.22
N GLY A 140 19.53 12.45 8.12
CA GLY A 140 19.50 11.87 6.78
C GLY A 140 18.34 10.91 6.52
N ASP A 141 18.11 10.58 5.24
CA ASP A 141 17.08 9.64 4.76
C ASP A 141 17.49 8.16 4.90
N ALA A 142 18.62 7.89 5.53
CA ALA A 142 19.15 6.55 5.60
C ALA A 142 18.28 5.64 6.49
N LEU A 143 17.98 4.45 5.99
CA LEU A 143 17.51 3.30 6.75
C LEU A 143 18.60 2.78 7.73
N VAL A 144 19.28 3.67 8.41
CA VAL A 144 20.25 3.29 9.44
C VAL A 144 19.46 3.14 10.74
N PRO A 145 19.48 1.95 11.36
CA PRO A 145 18.97 1.84 12.71
C PRO A 145 19.79 2.79 13.58
N LEU A 146 19.13 3.82 14.10
CA LEU A 146 19.75 4.68 15.10
C LEU A 146 20.19 3.78 16.26
N GLN A 147 21.49 3.68 16.47
CA GLN A 147 21.97 3.28 17.78
C GLN A 147 21.40 4.31 18.76
N PHE A 148 20.51 3.85 19.62
CA PHE A 148 20.04 4.65 20.73
C PHE A 148 21.30 5.05 21.52
N VAL A 149 21.67 6.31 21.44
CA VAL A 149 22.67 6.86 22.37
C VAL A 149 21.95 6.94 23.71
N ILE A 150 22.08 5.87 24.48
CA ILE A 150 21.73 5.91 25.90
C ILE A 150 22.81 6.77 26.54
N LEU A 151 22.50 8.04 26.73
CA LEU A 151 23.30 8.87 27.63
C LEU A 151 23.03 8.36 29.05
N SER A 152 23.97 7.65 29.57
CA SER A 152 24.07 7.22 30.97
C SER A 152 24.24 8.41 31.90
#